data_8327fa2fdcf0c768cbf78dc02979c81a
#
_entry.id   8327fa2fdcf0c768cbf78dc02979c81a
#
_cell.length_a   1.000
_cell.length_b   1.000
_cell.length_c   1.000
_cell.angle_alpha   90.00
_cell.angle_beta   90.00
_cell.angle_gamma   90.00
#
_symmetry.space_group_name_H-M   'P 1'
#
loop_
_entity.id
_entity.type
_entity.pdbx_description
1 polymer ?
#
loop_
_entity_poly.entity_id
_entity_poly.type
_entity_poly.pdbx_seq_one_letter_code
_entity_poly.pdbx_strand_id
1 'polypeptide(L)'
;MIHGLDTSVLMRILTRQPTRLATNVIVKIHRLQLAGDRFFISDLVLSEAYCALQDHYDISKANAIAALNALCNVPGFEVTPHAKEALSTPDLERAHPGFVDRMICGDYLNRGLKTFACEKSFSRMPLTEVIKESDRLDA
;
A
#
# COMPACT_ATOMS: atom_id res chain seq x y z
N MET A 1 -16.47 11.17 11.94
CA MET A 1 -16.66 10.61 10.59
C MET A 1 -15.36 10.04 10.07
N ILE A 2 -15.43 9.00 9.26
CA ILE A 2 -14.26 8.44 8.58
C ILE A 2 -14.38 8.80 7.10
N HIS A 3 -13.31 9.37 6.53
CA HIS A 3 -13.26 9.77 5.13
C HIS A 3 -12.32 8.84 4.35
N GLY A 4 -12.72 8.46 3.15
CA GLY A 4 -11.80 7.79 2.21
C GLY A 4 -10.93 8.81 1.49
N LEU A 5 -9.65 8.51 1.30
CA LEU A 5 -8.73 9.35 0.56
C LEU A 5 -8.50 8.80 -0.84
N ASP A 6 -8.64 9.65 -1.84
CA ASP A 6 -8.23 9.34 -3.20
C ASP A 6 -6.71 9.49 -3.36
N THR A 7 -6.17 8.81 -4.35
CA THR A 7 -4.73 8.89 -4.66
C THR A 7 -4.26 10.32 -4.87
N SER A 8 -5.06 11.17 -5.50
CA SER A 8 -4.71 12.57 -5.73
C SER A 8 -4.46 13.34 -4.43
N VAL A 9 -5.27 13.07 -3.41
CA VAL A 9 -5.10 13.67 -2.08
C VAL A 9 -3.84 13.15 -1.41
N LEU A 10 -3.65 11.84 -1.45
CA LEU A 10 -2.48 11.19 -0.85
C LEU A 10 -1.18 11.72 -1.46
N MET A 11 -1.13 11.87 -2.78
CA MET A 11 0.03 12.41 -3.47
C MET A 11 0.34 13.84 -3.07
N ARG A 12 -0.69 14.68 -2.81
CA ARG A 12 -0.47 16.05 -2.30
C ARG A 12 0.18 16.04 -0.93
N ILE A 13 -0.26 15.16 -0.07
CA ILE A 13 0.32 15.02 1.28
C ILE A 13 1.78 14.54 1.19
N LEU A 14 2.05 13.55 0.36
CA LEU A 14 3.37 12.93 0.26
C LEU A 14 4.40 13.79 -0.47
N THR A 15 3.98 14.47 -1.55
CA THR A 15 4.91 15.22 -2.42
C THR A 15 4.94 16.71 -2.13
N ARG A 16 3.92 17.27 -1.47
CA ARG A 16 3.74 18.70 -1.23
C ARG A 16 3.67 19.53 -2.50
N GLN A 17 3.27 18.91 -3.63
CA GLN A 17 3.22 19.54 -4.94
C GLN A 17 1.89 19.26 -5.64
N PRO A 18 1.36 20.22 -6.44
CA PRO A 18 1.79 21.60 -6.47
C PRO A 18 1.51 22.29 -5.13
N THR A 19 2.35 23.22 -4.75
CA THR A 19 2.40 23.78 -3.39
C THR A 19 1.07 24.31 -2.88
N ARG A 20 0.35 25.09 -3.70
CA ARG A 20 -0.92 25.69 -3.28
C ARG A 20 -1.99 24.64 -3.00
N LEU A 21 -2.14 23.67 -3.89
CA LEU A 21 -3.11 22.59 -3.71
C LEU A 21 -2.73 21.71 -2.52
N ALA A 22 -1.46 21.38 -2.40
CA ALA A 22 -0.97 20.58 -1.28
C ALA A 22 -1.23 21.27 0.06
N THR A 23 -1.00 22.58 0.13
CA THR A 23 -1.29 23.37 1.34
C THR A 23 -2.78 23.30 1.68
N ASN A 24 -3.66 23.46 0.68
CA ASN A 24 -5.10 23.39 0.91
C ASN A 24 -5.54 22.02 1.43
N VAL A 25 -4.97 20.96 0.86
CA VAL A 25 -5.24 19.57 1.29
C VAL A 25 -4.80 19.38 2.74
N ILE A 26 -3.58 19.77 3.06
CA ILE A 26 -3.00 19.56 4.40
C ILE A 26 -3.78 20.35 5.46
N VAL A 27 -4.13 21.60 5.15
CA VAL A 27 -4.93 22.42 6.07
C VAL A 27 -6.31 21.79 6.31
N LYS A 28 -6.96 21.31 5.25
CA LYS A 28 -8.26 20.66 5.36
C LYS A 28 -8.19 19.40 6.22
N ILE A 29 -7.22 18.54 5.96
CA ILE A 29 -6.99 17.31 6.71
C ILE A 29 -6.74 17.63 8.20
N HIS A 30 -5.88 18.60 8.46
CA HIS A 30 -5.55 18.98 9.83
C HIS A 30 -6.77 19.48 10.61
N ARG A 31 -7.60 20.30 9.99
CA ARG A 31 -8.84 20.79 10.61
C ARG A 31 -9.78 19.65 10.97
N LEU A 32 -9.93 18.69 10.07
CA LEU A 32 -10.79 17.53 10.30
C LEU A 32 -10.23 16.63 11.40
N GLN A 33 -8.90 16.45 11.45
CA GLN A 33 -8.26 15.71 12.53
C GLN A 33 -8.52 16.35 13.90
N LEU A 34 -8.43 17.66 13.98
CA LEU A 34 -8.74 18.40 15.21
C LEU A 34 -10.19 18.24 15.64
N ALA A 35 -11.09 18.00 14.69
CA ALA A 35 -12.50 17.72 14.96
C ALA A 35 -12.76 16.24 15.31
N GLY A 36 -11.74 15.40 15.31
CA GLY A 36 -11.84 13.98 15.64
C GLY A 36 -12.11 13.06 14.44
N ASP A 37 -12.10 13.58 13.23
CA ASP A 37 -12.31 12.77 12.03
C ASP A 37 -11.08 11.91 11.72
N ARG A 38 -11.31 10.79 11.04
CA ARG A 38 -10.28 9.84 10.65
C ARG A 38 -10.30 9.64 9.14
N PHE A 39 -9.22 9.09 8.61
CA PHE A 39 -9.02 8.93 7.16
C PHE A 39 -8.59 7.51 6.84
N PHE A 40 -9.30 6.89 5.91
CA PHE A 40 -8.99 5.54 5.45
C PHE A 40 -8.32 5.61 4.07
N ILE A 41 -7.25 4.83 3.92
CA ILE A 41 -6.51 4.69 2.66
C ILE A 41 -6.66 3.23 2.21
N SER A 42 -7.28 3.02 1.05
CA SER A 42 -7.47 1.67 0.51
C SER A 42 -6.16 1.09 -0.02
N ASP A 43 -6.12 -0.24 -0.13
CA ASP A 43 -4.99 -0.95 -0.73
C ASP A 43 -4.68 -0.45 -2.15
N LEU A 44 -5.73 -0.19 -2.92
CA LEU A 44 -5.58 0.29 -4.29
C LEU A 44 -4.91 1.66 -4.33
N VAL A 45 -5.32 2.57 -3.46
CA VAL A 45 -4.71 3.90 -3.35
C VAL A 45 -3.26 3.80 -2.89
N LEU A 46 -2.96 2.94 -1.93
CA LEU A 46 -1.57 2.70 -1.51
C LEU A 46 -0.72 2.18 -2.67
N SER A 47 -1.27 1.26 -3.47
CA SER A 47 -0.56 0.70 -4.63
C SER A 47 -0.29 1.75 -5.69
N GLU A 48 -1.29 2.59 -6.01
CA GLU A 48 -1.13 3.68 -6.97
C GLU A 48 -0.10 4.70 -6.49
N ALA A 49 -0.15 5.09 -5.22
CA ALA A 49 0.80 6.04 -4.65
C ALA A 49 2.22 5.48 -4.65
N TYR A 50 2.38 4.21 -4.29
CA TYR A 50 3.67 3.53 -4.31
C TYR A 50 4.31 3.56 -5.69
N CYS A 51 3.54 3.23 -6.73
CA CYS A 51 4.01 3.26 -8.10
C CYS A 51 4.30 4.70 -8.57
N ALA A 52 3.41 5.64 -8.29
CA ALA A 52 3.56 7.04 -8.72
C ALA A 52 4.80 7.70 -8.10
N LEU A 53 5.09 7.45 -6.83
CA LEU A 53 6.27 8.00 -6.18
C LEU A 53 7.55 7.59 -6.91
N GLN A 54 7.62 6.36 -7.38
CA GLN A 54 8.79 5.84 -8.09
C GLN A 54 8.83 6.29 -9.55
N ASP A 55 7.70 6.21 -10.25
CA ASP A 55 7.64 6.38 -11.70
C ASP A 55 7.53 7.85 -12.13
N HIS A 56 6.86 8.69 -11.34
CA HIS A 56 6.59 10.08 -11.70
C HIS A 56 7.39 11.08 -10.87
N TYR A 57 7.83 10.70 -9.69
CA TYR A 57 8.57 11.59 -8.79
C TYR A 57 10.01 11.15 -8.57
N ASP A 58 10.44 10.10 -9.25
CA ASP A 58 11.82 9.60 -9.22
C ASP A 58 12.31 9.31 -7.79
N ILE A 59 11.42 8.85 -6.93
CA ILE A 59 11.72 8.48 -5.55
C ILE A 59 12.14 7.01 -5.53
N SER A 60 13.20 6.69 -4.80
CA SER A 60 13.65 5.31 -4.67
C SER A 60 12.57 4.44 -4.02
N LYS A 61 12.60 3.15 -4.33
CA LYS A 61 11.68 2.18 -3.72
C LYS A 61 11.74 2.24 -2.20
N ALA A 62 12.94 2.29 -1.63
CA ALA A 62 13.14 2.38 -0.18
C ALA A 62 12.50 3.65 0.41
N ASN A 63 12.68 4.79 -0.24
CA ASN A 63 12.09 6.05 0.22
C ASN A 63 10.57 6.07 0.04
N ALA A 64 10.05 5.49 -1.03
CA ALA A 64 8.60 5.36 -1.23
C ALA A 64 7.96 4.53 -0.10
N ILE A 65 8.56 3.40 0.23
CA ILE A 65 8.11 2.55 1.34
C ILE A 65 8.17 3.32 2.67
N ALA A 66 9.27 4.01 2.93
CA ALA A 66 9.44 4.78 4.16
C ALA A 66 8.38 5.88 4.29
N ALA A 67 8.10 6.59 3.20
CA ALA A 67 7.08 7.65 3.19
C ALA A 67 5.68 7.10 3.46
N LEU A 68 5.31 6.01 2.80
CA LEU A 68 4.01 5.37 3.01
C LEU A 68 3.89 4.81 4.44
N ASN A 69 4.92 4.16 4.93
CA ASN A 69 4.92 3.62 6.28
C ASN A 69 4.78 4.72 7.33
N ALA A 70 5.50 5.83 7.15
CA ALA A 70 5.41 6.98 8.06
C ALA A 70 3.99 7.55 8.08
N LEU A 71 3.37 7.73 6.91
CA LEU A 71 2.01 8.25 6.81
C LEU A 71 0.99 7.33 7.46
N CYS A 72 1.08 6.03 7.19
CA CYS A 72 0.14 5.03 7.72
C CYS A 72 0.25 4.87 9.24
N ASN A 73 1.29 5.37 9.87
CA ASN A 73 1.46 5.36 11.31
C ASN A 73 1.09 6.70 11.98
N VAL A 74 0.68 7.69 11.21
CA VAL A 74 0.14 8.95 11.77
C VAL A 74 -1.22 8.67 12.40
N PRO A 75 -1.46 9.10 13.64
CA PRO A 75 -2.77 8.92 14.27
C PRO A 75 -3.90 9.53 13.41
N GLY A 76 -5.00 8.79 13.27
CA GLY A 76 -6.13 9.21 12.45
C GLY A 76 -6.08 8.72 11.00
N PHE A 77 -4.95 8.22 10.53
CA PHE A 77 -4.87 7.53 9.23
C PHE A 77 -4.99 6.02 9.46
N GLU A 78 -5.85 5.39 8.67
CA GLU A 78 -6.15 3.97 8.79
C GLU A 78 -5.94 3.27 7.45
N VAL A 79 -5.39 2.08 7.52
CA VAL A 79 -5.22 1.17 6.37
C VAL A 79 -5.71 -0.21 6.78
N THR A 80 -5.83 -1.12 5.82
CA THR A 80 -6.17 -2.50 6.14
C THR A 80 -5.08 -3.15 6.99
N PRO A 81 -5.42 -4.13 7.84
CA PRO A 81 -4.41 -4.85 8.63
C PRO A 81 -3.32 -5.48 7.76
N HIS A 82 -3.68 -6.04 6.60
CA HIS A 82 -2.70 -6.66 5.71
C HIS A 82 -1.80 -5.65 4.99
N ALA A 83 -2.30 -4.43 4.71
CA ALA A 83 -1.44 -3.37 4.20
C ALA A 83 -0.41 -2.93 5.25
N LYS A 84 -0.85 -2.78 6.49
CA LYS A 84 0.05 -2.43 7.59
C LYS A 84 1.10 -3.51 7.82
N GLU A 85 0.70 -4.77 7.77
CA GLU A 85 1.62 -5.90 7.89
C GLU A 85 2.63 -5.92 6.75
N ALA A 86 2.18 -5.71 5.50
CA ALA A 86 3.07 -5.65 4.35
C ALA A 86 4.11 -4.54 4.47
N LEU A 87 3.70 -3.35 4.89
CA LEU A 87 4.61 -2.22 5.12
C LEU A 87 5.62 -2.48 6.25
N SER A 88 5.29 -3.36 7.19
CA SER A 88 6.15 -3.71 8.31
C SER A 88 7.16 -4.83 7.98
N THR A 89 7.14 -5.35 6.76
CA THR A 89 8.08 -6.39 6.33
C THR A 89 9.51 -5.86 6.39
N PRO A 90 10.44 -6.56 7.09
CA PRO A 90 11.85 -6.16 7.11
C PRO A 90 12.45 -6.15 5.71
N ASP A 91 13.26 -5.14 5.40
CA ASP A 91 13.94 -4.99 4.12
C ASP A 91 12.98 -5.11 2.92
N LEU A 92 11.80 -4.51 3.03
CA LEU A 92 10.73 -4.65 2.04
C LEU A 92 11.19 -4.23 0.63
N GLU A 93 12.08 -3.24 0.52
CA GLU A 93 12.63 -2.80 -0.76
C GLU A 93 13.41 -3.90 -1.50
N ARG A 94 13.88 -4.92 -0.78
CA ARG A 94 14.59 -6.09 -1.33
C ARG A 94 13.76 -7.36 -1.27
N ALA A 95 12.60 -7.33 -0.63
CA ALA A 95 11.77 -8.50 -0.44
C ALA A 95 11.11 -8.95 -1.75
N HIS A 96 11.01 -10.26 -1.90
CA HIS A 96 10.26 -10.91 -2.98
C HIS A 96 9.31 -11.94 -2.37
N PRO A 97 8.00 -11.81 -2.58
CA PRO A 97 7.34 -10.76 -3.35
C PRO A 97 7.41 -9.40 -2.64
N GLY A 98 7.22 -8.34 -3.43
CA GLY A 98 7.29 -6.97 -2.94
C GLY A 98 6.00 -6.48 -2.28
N PHE A 99 5.92 -5.17 -2.05
CA PHE A 99 4.85 -4.55 -1.28
C PHE A 99 3.45 -4.82 -1.84
N VAL A 100 3.22 -4.54 -3.12
CA VAL A 100 1.88 -4.69 -3.74
C VAL A 100 1.46 -6.16 -3.71
N ASP A 101 2.35 -7.06 -4.08
CA ASP A 101 2.07 -8.50 -4.10
C ASP A 101 1.76 -9.03 -2.70
N ARG A 102 2.43 -8.51 -1.67
CA ARG A 102 2.15 -8.87 -0.27
C ARG A 102 0.77 -8.39 0.17
N MET A 103 0.33 -7.21 -0.27
CA MET A 103 -1.02 -6.75 0.00
C MET A 103 -2.06 -7.64 -0.68
N ILE A 104 -1.82 -8.04 -1.92
CA ILE A 104 -2.71 -8.94 -2.65
C ILE A 104 -2.88 -10.26 -1.90
N CYS A 105 -1.76 -10.90 -1.53
CA CYS A 105 -1.78 -12.15 -0.78
C CYS A 105 -2.46 -11.98 0.58
N GLY A 106 -2.17 -10.88 1.28
CA GLY A 106 -2.76 -10.59 2.58
C GLY A 106 -4.27 -10.38 2.51
N ASP A 107 -4.75 -9.69 1.47
CA ASP A 107 -6.18 -9.51 1.26
C ASP A 107 -6.88 -10.85 1.06
N TYR A 108 -6.34 -11.71 0.20
CA TYR A 108 -6.91 -13.04 -0.03
C TYR A 108 -6.85 -13.90 1.24
N LEU A 109 -5.73 -13.89 1.94
CA LEU A 109 -5.57 -14.65 3.17
C LEU A 109 -6.61 -14.23 4.22
N ASN A 110 -6.83 -12.92 4.39
CA ASN A 110 -7.80 -12.40 5.34
C ASN A 110 -9.25 -12.75 4.96
N ARG A 111 -9.50 -13.06 3.71
CA ARG A 111 -10.80 -13.55 3.22
C ARG A 111 -10.92 -15.08 3.27
N GLY A 112 -9.88 -15.77 3.75
CA GLY A 112 -9.84 -17.22 3.77
C GLY A 112 -9.67 -17.85 2.39
N LEU A 113 -9.10 -17.10 1.44
CA LEU A 113 -8.92 -17.54 0.07
C LEU A 113 -7.49 -18.01 -0.17
N LYS A 114 -7.34 -19.06 -0.97
CA LYS A 114 -6.05 -19.51 -1.45
C LYS A 114 -5.62 -18.64 -2.63
N THR A 115 -4.37 -18.21 -2.64
CA THR A 115 -3.81 -17.45 -3.74
C THR A 115 -3.16 -18.37 -4.76
N PHE A 116 -3.45 -18.16 -6.05
CA PHE A 116 -2.69 -18.75 -7.15
C PHE A 116 -1.79 -17.70 -7.77
N ALA A 117 -0.54 -18.06 -8.00
CA ALA A 117 0.44 -17.18 -8.61
C ALA A 117 1.32 -17.96 -9.58
N CYS A 118 2.02 -17.27 -10.46
CA CYS A 118 2.96 -17.89 -11.39
C CYS A 118 4.42 -17.56 -11.04
N GLU A 119 4.66 -16.56 -10.21
CA GLU A 119 6.00 -16.19 -9.78
C GLU A 119 6.47 -17.04 -8.61
N LYS A 120 7.69 -17.57 -8.72
CA LYS A 120 8.27 -18.47 -7.73
C LYS A 120 8.35 -17.85 -6.33
N SER A 121 8.59 -16.54 -6.25
CA SER A 121 8.71 -15.84 -4.96
C SER A 121 7.45 -15.93 -4.11
N PHE A 122 6.28 -16.10 -4.72
CA PHE A 122 5.02 -16.25 -4.01
C PHE A 122 4.95 -17.54 -3.18
N SER A 123 5.83 -18.51 -3.41
CA SER A 123 5.88 -19.74 -2.61
C SER A 123 6.18 -19.49 -1.13
N ARG A 124 6.71 -18.30 -0.81
CA ARG A 124 6.99 -17.89 0.57
C ARG A 124 5.77 -17.36 1.29
N MET A 125 4.68 -17.09 0.56
CA MET A 125 3.47 -16.52 1.15
C MET A 125 2.55 -17.60 1.67
N PRO A 126 1.85 -17.36 2.80
CA PRO A 126 0.93 -18.34 3.35
C PRO A 126 -0.26 -18.59 2.40
N LEU A 127 -0.76 -19.80 2.39
CA LEU A 127 -1.91 -20.26 1.61
C LEU A 127 -1.79 -19.86 0.13
N THR A 128 -0.61 -20.06 -0.45
CA THR A 128 -0.32 -19.69 -1.84
C THR A 128 0.22 -20.90 -2.59
N GLU A 129 -0.30 -21.09 -3.79
CA GLU A 129 0.17 -22.12 -4.71
C GLU A 129 0.76 -21.45 -5.95
N VAL A 130 1.99 -21.84 -6.30
CA VAL A 130 2.65 -21.34 -7.51
C VAL A 130 2.42 -22.36 -8.63
N ILE A 131 1.77 -21.90 -9.70
CA ILE A 131 1.52 -22.71 -10.88
C ILE A 131 2.74 -22.60 -11.79
N LYS A 132 3.28 -23.76 -12.17
CA LYS A 132 4.51 -23.83 -12.97
C LYS A 132 4.22 -24.35 -14.37
N GLU A 133 5.08 -23.97 -15.29
CA GLU A 133 5.04 -24.46 -16.68
C GLU A 133 5.12 -26.00 -16.73
N SER A 134 5.85 -26.60 -15.78
CA SER A 134 6.01 -28.05 -15.69
C SER A 134 4.78 -28.77 -15.08
N ASP A 135 3.78 -28.05 -14.63
CA ASP A 135 2.60 -28.67 -14.03
C ASP A 135 1.77 -29.39 -15.10
N ARG A 136 1.26 -30.56 -14.75
CA ARG A 136 0.48 -31.37 -15.68
C ARG A 136 -0.95 -30.85 -15.81
N LEU A 137 -1.50 -31.00 -17.00
CA LEU A 137 -2.87 -30.58 -17.32
C LEU A 137 -3.90 -31.71 -17.18
N ASP A 138 -3.44 -32.92 -16.89
CA ASP A 138 -4.25 -34.15 -16.82
C ASP A 138 -4.70 -34.47 -15.39
N ALA A 139 -5.24 -33.50 -14.73
CA ALA A 139 -5.75 -33.68 -13.38
C ALA A 139 -7.15 -34.28 -13.35
#